data_3da4e8de51a61c4425c7d0f2d51064f7
#
_entry.id   3da4e8de51a61c4425c7d0f2d51064f7
#
_cell.length_a   1.000
_cell.length_b   1.000
_cell.length_c   1.000
_cell.angle_alpha   90.00
_cell.angle_beta   90.00
_cell.angle_gamma   90.00
#
_symmetry.space_group_name_H-M   'P 1'
#
loop_
_entity.id
_entity.type
_entity.pdbx_description
1 polymer ?
#
loop_
_entity_poly.entity_id
_entity_poly.type
_entity_poly.pdbx_seq_one_letter_code
_entity_poly.pdbx_strand_id
1 'polypeptide(L)'
;MTFNTLYEIVKHSVEKFSSRIAFSMIGGEELSYKEVGERIDKVQDMLLNAGVGAGDKVAILSSSMPNWGVSYFAVTTAGMVAVPILPDFTSSELDLIIEHSEAKAILVSDKLYTKLTKETVDKMNIVIRTKGLNAIQQSVEARAEKRIPEPDDLAAIIYTSGTTSKPKGVMLSHYALAAQTMIIPPLFEYNEEDVLLSILPLAHTYECTLGMIYPFSRGAHIFYMDRPPIASALMPALAEVRPTVIASVPLIMEKVYRGKVLPTFQKNSLMRTLYGWGWSRKLLHKVAGKQLKKLFGGRMRLFAIGGSKFDTEAERFLLEAGFPYGIGYGLTETAPLIAGAVGNMVRIGSTGPSLPAVKIRLDNINPETKQGEIVALTPCCMQGYYRNEEATKAAFTEDGWFRTGDLGYIDDKGWIYIKGRLKNMIVGPSGENIYPEDIEEVLNSNKLVAESVVTEEDGKLIALVHFDTTALEEAYDEFKFKMSVSKEQLQQKMEEIQKDLVN
;
A
#
# COMPACT_ATOMS: atom_id res chain seq x y z
N MET A 1 13.51 15.13 -15.49
CA MET A 1 12.75 14.67 -16.66
C MET A 1 11.29 14.78 -16.30
N THR A 2 10.47 15.37 -17.16
CA THR A 2 9.07 15.69 -16.89
C THR A 2 8.19 14.83 -17.79
N PHE A 3 7.25 14.10 -17.24
CA PHE A 3 6.27 13.31 -17.96
C PHE A 3 4.86 13.80 -17.61
N ASN A 4 4.01 13.92 -18.60
CA ASN A 4 2.62 14.33 -18.43
C ASN A 4 1.64 13.17 -18.54
N THR A 5 2.07 12.04 -19.12
CA THR A 5 1.23 10.84 -19.29
C THR A 5 2.00 9.56 -19.00
N LEU A 6 1.28 8.49 -18.69
CA LEU A 6 1.87 7.15 -18.59
C LEU A 6 2.43 6.65 -19.93
N TYR A 7 1.84 7.11 -21.05
CA TYR A 7 2.36 6.80 -22.39
C TYR A 7 3.80 7.33 -22.57
N GLU A 8 4.05 8.58 -22.17
CA GLU A 8 5.40 9.16 -22.24
C GLU A 8 6.40 8.41 -21.36
N ILE A 9 5.99 8.00 -20.14
CA ILE A 9 6.81 7.20 -19.25
C ILE A 9 7.19 5.88 -19.91
N VAL A 10 6.21 5.13 -20.41
CA VAL A 10 6.44 3.80 -20.98
C VAL A 10 7.30 3.90 -22.24
N LYS A 11 6.95 4.79 -23.17
CA LYS A 11 7.71 5.02 -24.40
C LYS A 11 9.18 5.32 -24.10
N HIS A 12 9.41 6.33 -23.23
CA HIS A 12 10.76 6.73 -22.83
C HIS A 12 11.54 5.57 -22.20
N SER A 13 10.91 4.81 -21.29
CA SER A 13 11.59 3.75 -20.54
C SER A 13 11.94 2.57 -21.41
N VAL A 14 11.02 2.15 -22.28
CA VAL A 14 11.26 1.05 -23.26
C VAL A 14 12.36 1.40 -24.24
N GLU A 15 12.40 2.63 -24.74
CA GLU A 15 13.44 3.10 -25.67
C GLU A 15 14.80 3.23 -24.96
N LYS A 16 14.84 3.90 -23.82
CA LYS A 16 16.11 4.23 -23.13
C LYS A 16 16.75 3.02 -22.46
N PHE A 17 15.97 2.17 -21.82
CA PHE A 17 16.44 1.04 -21.00
C PHE A 17 16.24 -0.32 -21.67
N SER A 18 16.06 -0.37 -22.99
CA SER A 18 15.59 -1.50 -23.78
C SER A 18 16.24 -2.87 -23.44
N SER A 19 17.56 -2.87 -23.19
CA SER A 19 18.33 -4.10 -22.89
C SER A 19 18.39 -4.46 -21.40
N ARG A 20 17.91 -3.58 -20.50
CA ARG A 20 17.88 -3.86 -19.06
C ARG A 20 16.69 -4.73 -18.71
N ILE A 21 16.80 -5.50 -17.63
CA ILE A 21 15.65 -6.23 -17.07
C ILE A 21 14.74 -5.23 -16.34
N ALA A 22 13.45 -5.24 -16.67
CA ALA A 22 12.43 -4.43 -16.04
C ALA A 22 11.70 -5.19 -14.94
N PHE A 23 11.17 -6.35 -15.28
CA PHE A 23 10.31 -7.16 -14.41
C PHE A 23 10.82 -8.59 -14.31
N SER A 24 10.82 -9.15 -13.10
CA SER A 24 11.13 -10.56 -12.87
C SER A 24 10.15 -11.19 -11.89
N MET A 25 9.85 -12.45 -12.09
CA MET A 25 9.18 -13.28 -11.11
C MET A 25 10.23 -14.08 -10.34
N ILE A 26 10.21 -14.07 -9.02
CA ILE A 26 11.16 -14.86 -8.23
C ILE A 26 11.07 -16.33 -8.63
N GLY A 27 12.20 -16.91 -9.02
CA GLY A 27 12.26 -18.28 -9.55
C GLY A 27 11.51 -18.50 -10.86
N GLY A 28 11.20 -17.45 -11.60
CA GLY A 28 10.41 -17.50 -12.84
C GLY A 28 11.02 -16.71 -14.00
N GLU A 29 10.14 -16.11 -14.80
CA GLU A 29 10.55 -15.35 -15.98
C GLU A 29 11.16 -13.99 -15.63
N GLU A 30 12.03 -13.51 -16.52
CA GLU A 30 12.56 -12.17 -16.53
C GLU A 30 12.18 -11.49 -17.84
N LEU A 31 11.80 -10.21 -17.77
CA LEU A 31 11.42 -9.40 -18.93
C LEU A 31 12.32 -8.17 -19.01
N SER A 32 13.00 -8.01 -20.12
CA SER A 32 13.65 -6.75 -20.44
C SER A 32 12.62 -5.65 -20.71
N TYR A 33 13.03 -4.38 -20.63
CA TYR A 33 12.18 -3.24 -20.99
C TYR A 33 11.65 -3.37 -22.42
N LYS A 34 12.47 -3.88 -23.37
CA LYS A 34 12.04 -4.17 -24.74
C LYS A 34 10.92 -5.20 -24.77
N GLU A 35 11.08 -6.34 -24.09
CA GLU A 35 10.05 -7.40 -24.05
C GLU A 35 8.77 -6.94 -23.36
N VAL A 36 8.87 -6.04 -22.35
CA VAL A 36 7.70 -5.38 -21.76
C VAL A 36 6.96 -4.59 -22.84
N GLY A 37 7.67 -3.80 -23.66
CA GLY A 37 7.08 -3.05 -24.77
C GLY A 37 6.39 -3.97 -25.79
N GLU A 38 7.05 -5.06 -26.22
CA GLU A 38 6.49 -6.04 -27.17
C GLU A 38 5.22 -6.72 -26.61
N ARG A 39 5.21 -7.03 -25.31
CA ARG A 39 4.02 -7.60 -24.65
C ARG A 39 2.90 -6.57 -24.48
N ILE A 40 3.21 -5.30 -24.25
CA ILE A 40 2.23 -4.22 -24.25
C ILE A 40 1.53 -4.15 -25.60
N ASP A 41 2.26 -4.11 -26.71
CA ASP A 41 1.68 -4.08 -28.05
C ASP A 41 0.79 -5.31 -28.31
N LYS A 42 1.23 -6.49 -27.92
CA LYS A 42 0.43 -7.73 -28.02
C LYS A 42 -0.91 -7.62 -27.29
N VAL A 43 -0.90 -7.16 -26.03
CA VAL A 43 -2.14 -7.04 -25.25
C VAL A 43 -3.05 -5.96 -25.83
N GLN A 44 -2.49 -4.83 -26.29
CA GLN A 44 -3.25 -3.80 -26.98
C GLN A 44 -3.94 -4.33 -28.23
N ASP A 45 -3.22 -5.08 -29.09
CA ASP A 45 -3.82 -5.68 -30.28
C ASP A 45 -4.96 -6.65 -29.95
N MET A 46 -4.83 -7.45 -28.88
CA MET A 46 -5.90 -8.35 -28.44
C MET A 46 -7.15 -7.56 -28.01
N LEU A 47 -6.98 -6.51 -27.21
CA LEU A 47 -8.08 -5.66 -26.74
C LEU A 47 -8.74 -4.92 -27.89
N LEU A 48 -7.96 -4.30 -28.77
CA LEU A 48 -8.45 -3.57 -29.93
C LEU A 48 -9.23 -4.47 -30.88
N ASN A 49 -8.73 -5.69 -31.18
CA ASN A 49 -9.41 -6.66 -32.03
C ASN A 49 -10.70 -7.24 -31.41
N ALA A 50 -10.89 -7.07 -30.11
CA ALA A 50 -12.12 -7.40 -29.39
C ALA A 50 -13.05 -6.19 -29.21
N GLY A 51 -12.83 -5.10 -29.97
CA GLY A 51 -13.69 -3.91 -29.91
C GLY A 51 -13.55 -3.09 -28.62
N VAL A 52 -12.42 -3.22 -27.92
CA VAL A 52 -12.12 -2.42 -26.70
C VAL A 52 -11.11 -1.35 -27.09
N GLY A 53 -11.54 -0.09 -27.04
CA GLY A 53 -10.78 1.06 -27.52
C GLY A 53 -10.66 2.20 -26.51
N ALA A 54 -10.24 3.36 -26.99
CA ALA A 54 -10.03 4.54 -26.15
C ALA A 54 -11.28 4.91 -25.31
N GLY A 55 -11.09 5.15 -24.02
CA GLY A 55 -12.14 5.46 -23.04
C GLY A 55 -12.86 4.23 -22.46
N ASP A 56 -12.71 3.04 -23.06
CA ASP A 56 -13.27 1.81 -22.51
C ASP A 56 -12.53 1.35 -21.25
N LYS A 57 -13.25 0.76 -20.32
CA LYS A 57 -12.69 0.28 -19.05
C LYS A 57 -12.30 -1.17 -19.19
N VAL A 58 -11.11 -1.49 -18.64
CA VAL A 58 -10.54 -2.83 -18.64
C VAL A 58 -10.18 -3.22 -17.22
N ALA A 59 -10.83 -4.25 -16.69
CA ALA A 59 -10.56 -4.78 -15.37
C ALA A 59 -9.23 -5.57 -15.34
N ILE A 60 -8.45 -5.40 -14.26
CA ILE A 60 -7.23 -6.16 -14.01
C ILE A 60 -7.37 -6.85 -12.66
N LEU A 61 -7.75 -8.12 -12.68
CA LEU A 61 -7.94 -8.97 -11.50
C LEU A 61 -6.84 -10.02 -11.45
N SER A 62 -5.70 -9.67 -10.90
CA SER A 62 -4.53 -10.56 -10.89
C SER A 62 -3.65 -10.35 -9.67
N SER A 63 -2.97 -11.41 -9.24
CA SER A 63 -1.85 -11.30 -8.31
C SER A 63 -0.73 -10.48 -8.94
N SER A 64 0.13 -9.88 -8.11
CA SER A 64 1.32 -9.15 -8.57
C SER A 64 2.26 -10.09 -9.33
N MET A 65 2.57 -9.75 -10.59
CA MET A 65 3.46 -10.48 -11.48
C MET A 65 3.92 -9.57 -12.63
N PRO A 66 4.98 -9.94 -13.40
CA PRO A 66 5.45 -9.15 -14.54
C PRO A 66 4.34 -8.71 -15.50
N ASN A 67 3.47 -9.64 -15.88
CA ASN A 67 2.37 -9.35 -16.80
C ASN A 67 1.23 -8.52 -16.20
N TRP A 68 1.19 -8.30 -14.88
CA TRP A 68 0.30 -7.31 -14.29
C TRP A 68 0.70 -5.89 -14.73
N GLY A 69 2.00 -5.57 -14.61
CA GLY A 69 2.54 -4.28 -15.09
C GLY A 69 2.38 -4.11 -16.60
N VAL A 70 2.66 -5.16 -17.39
CA VAL A 70 2.38 -5.18 -18.83
C VAL A 70 0.91 -4.86 -19.11
N SER A 71 -0.03 -5.51 -18.41
CA SER A 71 -1.47 -5.30 -18.60
C SER A 71 -1.89 -3.87 -18.27
N TYR A 72 -1.41 -3.33 -17.16
CA TYR A 72 -1.72 -1.97 -16.74
C TYR A 72 -1.21 -0.93 -17.75
N PHE A 73 0.02 -1.08 -18.20
CA PHE A 73 0.60 -0.20 -19.23
C PHE A 73 -0.06 -0.38 -20.59
N ALA A 74 -0.41 -1.60 -20.98
CA ALA A 74 -1.11 -1.85 -22.25
C ALA A 74 -2.45 -1.11 -22.31
N VAL A 75 -3.25 -1.21 -21.25
CA VAL A 75 -4.53 -0.54 -21.14
C VAL A 75 -4.36 0.98 -21.17
N THR A 76 -3.54 1.52 -20.26
CA THR A 76 -3.44 2.97 -20.08
C THR A 76 -2.77 3.65 -21.26
N THR A 77 -1.75 3.05 -21.89
CA THR A 77 -1.03 3.69 -23.01
C THR A 77 -1.76 3.61 -24.34
N ALA A 78 -2.84 2.84 -24.44
CA ALA A 78 -3.75 2.83 -25.59
C ALA A 78 -4.95 3.80 -25.45
N GLY A 79 -4.99 4.58 -24.36
CA GLY A 79 -6.10 5.49 -24.06
C GLY A 79 -7.32 4.81 -23.46
N MET A 80 -7.21 3.54 -23.06
CA MET A 80 -8.21 2.83 -22.28
C MET A 80 -8.05 3.14 -20.79
N VAL A 81 -9.05 2.82 -19.98
CA VAL A 81 -9.07 3.08 -18.54
C VAL A 81 -8.83 1.79 -17.77
N ALA A 82 -7.77 1.72 -16.98
CA ALA A 82 -7.51 0.57 -16.13
C ALA A 82 -8.44 0.57 -14.90
N VAL A 83 -8.97 -0.61 -14.57
CA VAL A 83 -9.72 -0.85 -13.33
C VAL A 83 -8.99 -1.95 -12.56
N PRO A 84 -7.92 -1.58 -11.81
CA PRO A 84 -7.20 -2.54 -10.98
C PRO A 84 -8.09 -2.99 -9.82
N ILE A 85 -8.21 -4.30 -9.64
CA ILE A 85 -9.07 -4.89 -8.62
C ILE A 85 -8.23 -5.71 -7.64
N LEU A 86 -8.45 -5.49 -6.34
CA LEU A 86 -7.75 -6.22 -5.30
C LEU A 86 -8.10 -7.71 -5.32
N PRO A 87 -7.11 -8.60 -5.18
CA PRO A 87 -7.33 -10.05 -5.16
C PRO A 87 -8.25 -10.54 -4.03
N ASP A 88 -8.34 -9.76 -2.94
CA ASP A 88 -9.07 -10.16 -1.73
C ASP A 88 -10.58 -9.90 -1.79
N PHE A 89 -11.04 -9.12 -2.76
CA PHE A 89 -12.49 -8.91 -2.95
C PHE A 89 -13.23 -10.24 -3.17
N THR A 90 -14.43 -10.31 -2.60
CA THR A 90 -15.35 -11.44 -2.77
C THR A 90 -15.97 -11.43 -4.18
N SER A 91 -16.53 -12.56 -4.62
CA SER A 91 -17.20 -12.63 -5.93
C SER A 91 -18.32 -11.59 -6.09
N SER A 92 -19.10 -11.33 -5.04
CA SER A 92 -20.16 -10.33 -5.07
C SER A 92 -19.63 -8.88 -5.20
N GLU A 93 -18.52 -8.57 -4.55
CA GLU A 93 -17.87 -7.27 -4.71
C GLU A 93 -17.25 -7.12 -6.10
N LEU A 94 -16.69 -8.19 -6.67
CA LEU A 94 -16.18 -8.20 -8.03
C LEU A 94 -17.27 -7.90 -9.05
N ASP A 95 -18.41 -8.58 -8.95
CA ASP A 95 -19.55 -8.35 -9.84
C ASP A 95 -20.03 -6.89 -9.75
N LEU A 96 -20.14 -6.33 -8.54
CA LEU A 96 -20.50 -4.92 -8.33
C LEU A 96 -19.49 -3.95 -8.95
N ILE A 97 -18.19 -4.20 -8.78
CA ILE A 97 -17.14 -3.34 -9.34
C ILE A 97 -17.14 -3.39 -10.86
N ILE A 98 -17.23 -4.59 -11.44
CA ILE A 98 -17.23 -4.79 -12.89
C ILE A 98 -18.47 -4.15 -13.53
N GLU A 99 -19.65 -4.33 -12.92
CA GLU A 99 -20.89 -3.70 -13.37
C GLU A 99 -20.82 -2.18 -13.25
N HIS A 100 -20.42 -1.66 -12.08
CA HIS A 100 -20.34 -0.21 -11.85
C HIS A 100 -19.32 0.47 -12.75
N SER A 101 -18.16 -0.16 -12.98
CA SER A 101 -17.12 0.38 -13.86
C SER A 101 -17.46 0.28 -15.33
N GLU A 102 -18.44 -0.57 -15.72
CA GLU A 102 -18.76 -0.91 -17.13
C GLU A 102 -17.53 -1.45 -17.89
N ALA A 103 -16.74 -2.27 -17.21
CA ALA A 103 -15.57 -2.88 -17.84
C ALA A 103 -16.00 -3.78 -19.02
N LYS A 104 -15.38 -3.57 -20.18
CA LYS A 104 -15.64 -4.37 -21.40
C LYS A 104 -14.71 -5.56 -21.53
N ALA A 105 -13.60 -5.58 -20.83
CA ALA A 105 -12.62 -6.65 -20.85
C ALA A 105 -12.04 -6.91 -19.47
N ILE A 106 -11.52 -8.12 -19.25
CA ILE A 106 -10.87 -8.51 -18.01
C ILE A 106 -9.55 -9.20 -18.32
N LEU A 107 -8.47 -8.73 -17.67
CA LEU A 107 -7.21 -9.48 -17.57
C LEU A 107 -7.19 -10.14 -16.19
N VAL A 108 -7.07 -11.48 -16.14
CA VAL A 108 -7.26 -12.24 -14.91
C VAL A 108 -6.21 -13.32 -14.72
N SER A 109 -5.74 -13.51 -13.48
CA SER A 109 -4.88 -14.65 -13.13
C SER A 109 -5.68 -15.93 -12.93
N ASP A 110 -5.05 -17.09 -13.18
CA ASP A 110 -5.71 -18.40 -13.13
C ASP A 110 -6.44 -18.66 -11.80
N LYS A 111 -5.80 -18.30 -10.68
CA LYS A 111 -6.38 -18.42 -9.33
C LYS A 111 -7.65 -17.59 -9.15
N LEU A 112 -7.65 -16.37 -9.68
CA LEU A 112 -8.74 -15.42 -9.46
C LEU A 112 -9.86 -15.55 -10.49
N TYR A 113 -9.60 -16.24 -11.60
CA TYR A 113 -10.64 -16.57 -12.60
C TYR A 113 -11.83 -17.33 -11.97
N THR A 114 -11.56 -18.18 -10.99
CA THR A 114 -12.61 -18.93 -10.27
C THR A 114 -13.55 -18.06 -9.43
N LYS A 115 -13.17 -16.82 -9.16
CA LYS A 115 -14.03 -15.84 -8.46
C LYS A 115 -15.01 -15.13 -9.39
N LEU A 116 -14.79 -15.18 -10.71
CA LEU A 116 -15.70 -14.55 -11.68
C LEU A 116 -16.93 -15.44 -11.88
N THR A 117 -18.10 -14.80 -11.87
CA THR A 117 -19.34 -15.48 -12.24
C THR A 117 -19.40 -15.71 -13.74
N LYS A 118 -20.15 -16.72 -14.18
CA LYS A 118 -20.39 -16.96 -15.60
C LYS A 118 -21.04 -15.74 -16.27
N GLU A 119 -21.98 -15.09 -15.56
CA GLU A 119 -22.64 -13.89 -16.07
C GLU A 119 -21.66 -12.76 -16.35
N THR A 120 -20.71 -12.52 -15.43
CA THR A 120 -19.65 -11.52 -15.63
C THR A 120 -18.78 -11.87 -16.83
N VAL A 121 -18.35 -13.12 -16.96
CA VAL A 121 -17.52 -13.58 -18.09
C VAL A 121 -18.26 -13.42 -19.41
N ASP A 122 -19.55 -13.82 -19.48
CA ASP A 122 -20.37 -13.77 -20.71
C ASP A 122 -20.62 -12.32 -21.20
N LYS A 123 -20.55 -11.31 -20.29
CA LYS A 123 -20.72 -9.87 -20.63
C LYS A 123 -19.43 -9.26 -21.24
N MET A 124 -18.28 -9.91 -21.10
CA MET A 124 -17.00 -9.36 -21.55
C MET A 124 -16.81 -9.54 -23.05
N ASN A 125 -16.29 -8.52 -23.73
CA ASN A 125 -15.83 -8.62 -25.10
C ASN A 125 -14.67 -9.61 -25.21
N ILE A 126 -13.75 -9.60 -24.25
CA ILE A 126 -12.62 -10.50 -24.16
C ILE A 126 -12.20 -10.72 -22.70
N VAL A 127 -11.81 -11.95 -22.38
CA VAL A 127 -11.16 -12.33 -21.12
C VAL A 127 -9.77 -12.87 -21.42
N ILE A 128 -8.74 -12.25 -20.85
CA ILE A 128 -7.33 -12.56 -21.10
C ILE A 128 -6.70 -13.13 -19.83
N ARG A 129 -5.96 -14.24 -19.94
CA ARG A 129 -5.09 -14.73 -18.87
C ARG A 129 -3.86 -13.85 -18.73
N THR A 130 -3.59 -13.33 -17.52
CA THR A 130 -2.39 -12.52 -17.29
C THR A 130 -1.10 -13.31 -17.42
N LYS A 131 -1.04 -14.58 -16.97
CA LYS A 131 0.19 -15.37 -17.00
C LYS A 131 0.71 -15.61 -18.40
N GLY A 132 -0.15 -16.01 -19.35
CA GLY A 132 0.24 -16.36 -20.72
C GLY A 132 -0.06 -15.27 -21.74
N LEU A 133 -0.76 -14.20 -21.36
CA LEU A 133 -1.28 -13.19 -22.28
C LEU A 133 -1.98 -13.82 -23.48
N ASN A 134 -2.96 -14.67 -23.19
CA ASN A 134 -3.79 -15.36 -24.18
C ASN A 134 -5.27 -15.24 -23.82
N ALA A 135 -6.12 -15.11 -24.84
CA ALA A 135 -7.57 -15.07 -24.65
C ALA A 135 -8.09 -16.41 -24.14
N ILE A 136 -8.95 -16.37 -23.12
CA ILE A 136 -9.76 -17.50 -22.65
C ILE A 136 -11.08 -17.51 -23.41
N GLN A 137 -11.63 -16.31 -23.62
CA GLN A 137 -12.90 -16.07 -24.29
C GLN A 137 -12.80 -14.76 -25.07
N GLN A 138 -13.40 -14.73 -26.24
CA GLN A 138 -13.63 -13.53 -27.04
C GLN A 138 -15.02 -13.62 -27.67
N SER A 139 -15.89 -12.68 -27.35
CA SER A 139 -17.28 -12.64 -27.84
C SER A 139 -17.49 -11.59 -28.93
N VAL A 140 -16.56 -10.67 -29.09
CA VAL A 140 -16.63 -9.57 -30.06
C VAL A 140 -15.42 -9.66 -31.00
N GLU A 141 -15.67 -9.65 -32.30
CA GLU A 141 -14.65 -9.56 -33.35
C GLU A 141 -14.88 -8.25 -34.12
N ALA A 142 -14.31 -7.17 -33.59
CA ALA A 142 -14.36 -5.84 -34.20
C ALA A 142 -13.11 -5.06 -33.78
N ARG A 143 -12.50 -4.35 -34.73
CA ARG A 143 -11.31 -3.55 -34.38
C ARG A 143 -11.73 -2.15 -33.92
N ALA A 144 -11.39 -1.83 -32.69
CA ALA A 144 -11.48 -0.48 -32.12
C ALA A 144 -10.23 0.33 -32.43
N GLU A 145 -10.31 1.64 -32.21
CA GLU A 145 -9.18 2.56 -32.45
C GLU A 145 -8.37 2.77 -31.16
N LYS A 146 -7.05 2.81 -31.34
CA LYS A 146 -6.09 3.23 -30.33
C LYS A 146 -5.95 4.75 -30.36
N ARG A 147 -5.87 5.39 -29.19
CA ARG A 147 -5.58 6.81 -29.05
C ARG A 147 -4.42 7.03 -28.09
N ILE A 148 -3.49 7.89 -28.45
CA ILE A 148 -2.47 8.36 -27.50
C ILE A 148 -3.20 9.24 -26.44
N PRO A 149 -3.07 8.92 -25.15
CA PRO A 149 -3.79 9.66 -24.11
C PRO A 149 -3.19 11.06 -23.89
N GLU A 150 -4.08 12.01 -23.57
CA GLU A 150 -3.72 13.33 -23.10
C GLU A 150 -3.57 13.38 -21.56
N PRO A 151 -2.92 14.40 -20.98
CA PRO A 151 -2.68 14.48 -19.53
C PRO A 151 -3.94 14.36 -18.66
N ASP A 152 -5.04 14.99 -19.07
CA ASP A 152 -6.29 15.00 -18.32
C ASP A 152 -7.20 13.80 -18.61
N ASP A 153 -6.83 12.94 -19.56
CA ASP A 153 -7.58 11.72 -19.81
C ASP A 153 -7.56 10.81 -18.57
N LEU A 154 -8.66 10.14 -18.33
CA LEU A 154 -8.80 9.15 -17.26
C LEU A 154 -7.90 7.95 -17.56
N ALA A 155 -6.95 7.68 -16.67
CA ALA A 155 -6.03 6.55 -16.78
C ALA A 155 -6.50 5.34 -15.98
N ALA A 156 -7.05 5.57 -14.78
CA ALA A 156 -7.47 4.49 -13.89
C ALA A 156 -8.68 4.87 -13.03
N ILE A 157 -9.51 3.86 -12.71
CA ILE A 157 -10.54 3.92 -11.68
C ILE A 157 -10.16 2.90 -10.61
N ILE A 158 -9.79 3.38 -9.42
CA ILE A 158 -9.33 2.52 -8.33
C ILE A 158 -10.41 2.46 -7.26
N TYR A 159 -10.95 1.26 -7.03
CA TYR A 159 -11.98 1.04 -6.04
C TYR A 159 -11.40 0.89 -4.65
N THR A 160 -11.87 1.73 -3.74
CA THR A 160 -11.53 1.65 -2.31
C THR A 160 -12.67 1.04 -1.54
N SER A 161 -12.36 0.24 -0.52
CA SER A 161 -13.34 -0.24 0.47
C SER A 161 -13.84 0.97 1.27
N GLY A 162 -14.93 1.57 0.83
CA GLY A 162 -15.57 2.65 1.59
C GLY A 162 -16.21 2.11 2.87
N THR A 163 -16.29 2.95 3.90
CA THR A 163 -17.07 2.68 5.12
C THR A 163 -18.59 2.58 4.87
N THR A 164 -19.02 2.79 3.63
CA THR A 164 -20.40 2.62 3.15
C THR A 164 -20.49 1.35 2.31
N SER A 165 -21.64 0.69 2.30
CA SER A 165 -21.93 -0.58 1.63
C SER A 165 -21.64 -0.64 0.11
N LYS A 166 -21.18 0.45 -0.50
CA LYS A 166 -20.85 0.51 -1.93
C LYS A 166 -19.40 1.01 -2.13
N PRO A 167 -18.58 0.27 -2.88
CA PRO A 167 -17.21 0.69 -3.19
C PRO A 167 -17.21 2.01 -3.99
N LYS A 168 -16.25 2.90 -3.71
CA LYS A 168 -16.08 4.16 -4.42
C LYS A 168 -14.95 4.04 -5.43
N GLY A 169 -15.20 4.35 -6.68
CA GLY A 169 -14.20 4.37 -7.75
C GLY A 169 -13.50 5.72 -7.82
N VAL A 170 -12.25 5.79 -7.40
CA VAL A 170 -11.41 6.99 -7.47
C VAL A 170 -10.88 7.16 -8.88
N MET A 171 -11.18 8.28 -9.54
CA MET A 171 -10.77 8.59 -10.91
C MET A 171 -9.41 9.30 -10.93
N LEU A 172 -8.38 8.66 -11.49
CA LEU A 172 -7.04 9.21 -11.63
C LEU A 172 -6.69 9.47 -13.10
N SER A 173 -6.27 10.70 -13.41
CA SER A 173 -5.81 11.07 -14.75
C SER A 173 -4.40 10.55 -15.01
N HIS A 174 -3.99 10.56 -16.28
CA HIS A 174 -2.60 10.29 -16.69
C HIS A 174 -1.63 11.23 -15.99
N TYR A 175 -1.99 12.52 -15.91
CA TYR A 175 -1.15 13.52 -15.26
C TYR A 175 -1.01 13.28 -13.77
N ALA A 176 -2.09 12.96 -13.06
CA ALA A 176 -2.03 12.69 -11.61
C ALA A 176 -1.05 11.56 -11.27
N LEU A 177 -1.05 10.49 -12.05
CA LEU A 177 -0.12 9.36 -11.87
C LEU A 177 1.31 9.71 -12.31
N ALA A 178 1.48 10.37 -13.44
CA ALA A 178 2.79 10.74 -13.96
C ALA A 178 3.49 11.79 -13.08
N ALA A 179 2.74 12.76 -12.53
CA ALA A 179 3.26 13.81 -11.65
C ALA A 179 3.96 13.28 -10.40
N GLN A 180 3.59 12.09 -9.91
CA GLN A 180 4.30 11.45 -8.80
C GLN A 180 5.78 11.23 -9.14
N THR A 181 6.13 10.90 -10.37
CA THR A 181 7.53 10.72 -10.82
C THR A 181 8.35 12.01 -10.80
N MET A 182 7.70 13.17 -10.64
CA MET A 182 8.31 14.49 -10.58
C MET A 182 8.38 15.05 -9.16
N ILE A 183 7.40 14.76 -8.31
CA ILE A 183 7.33 15.32 -6.96
C ILE A 183 8.07 14.47 -5.92
N ILE A 184 8.24 13.17 -6.18
CA ILE A 184 8.93 12.23 -5.26
C ILE A 184 10.47 12.36 -5.30
N PRO A 185 11.15 12.62 -6.44
CA PRO A 185 12.61 12.62 -6.52
C PRO A 185 13.35 13.43 -5.45
N PRO A 186 12.89 14.62 -5.01
CA PRO A 186 13.54 15.35 -3.93
C PRO A 186 13.51 14.62 -2.58
N LEU A 187 12.57 13.69 -2.37
CA LEU A 187 12.50 12.84 -1.19
C LEU A 187 13.39 11.60 -1.34
N PHE A 188 13.25 10.91 -2.47
CA PHE A 188 14.04 9.73 -2.81
C PHE A 188 14.07 9.53 -4.34
N GLU A 189 15.28 9.47 -4.90
CA GLU A 189 15.47 9.26 -6.33
C GLU A 189 15.90 7.82 -6.63
N TYR A 190 15.09 7.14 -7.45
CA TYR A 190 15.44 5.86 -8.06
C TYR A 190 16.49 6.05 -9.17
N ASN A 191 17.28 5.02 -9.39
CA ASN A 191 18.20 4.94 -10.51
C ASN A 191 18.22 3.54 -11.12
N GLU A 192 18.98 3.39 -12.20
CA GLU A 192 19.07 2.16 -12.99
C GLU A 192 19.66 0.96 -12.23
N GLU A 193 20.37 1.19 -11.12
CA GLU A 193 20.98 0.14 -10.29
C GLU A 193 20.02 -0.32 -9.18
N ASP A 194 18.85 0.30 -9.05
CA ASP A 194 17.89 -0.09 -8.05
C ASP A 194 17.19 -1.39 -8.41
N VAL A 195 17.06 -2.22 -7.39
CA VAL A 195 16.35 -3.49 -7.43
C VAL A 195 15.26 -3.44 -6.37
N LEU A 196 14.03 -3.57 -6.82
CA LEU A 196 12.86 -3.57 -5.95
C LEU A 196 12.37 -4.99 -5.71
N LEU A 197 11.88 -5.23 -4.51
CA LEU A 197 11.04 -6.37 -4.21
C LEU A 197 9.62 -5.88 -3.93
N SER A 198 8.72 -6.14 -4.87
CA SER A 198 7.29 -5.79 -4.79
C SER A 198 6.58 -6.81 -3.91
N ILE A 199 6.07 -6.35 -2.77
CA ILE A 199 5.44 -7.20 -1.75
C ILE A 199 4.00 -6.82 -1.44
N LEU A 200 3.53 -5.69 -1.94
CA LEU A 200 2.16 -5.23 -1.79
C LEU A 200 1.34 -5.50 -3.07
N PRO A 201 0.01 -5.53 -3.00
CA PRO A 201 -0.81 -5.66 -4.18
C PRO A 201 -0.65 -4.47 -5.14
N LEU A 202 -0.32 -4.73 -6.41
CA LEU A 202 -0.20 -3.69 -7.44
C LEU A 202 -1.52 -2.95 -7.73
N ALA A 203 -2.66 -3.52 -7.35
CA ALA A 203 -3.95 -2.85 -7.45
C ALA A 203 -4.10 -1.68 -6.46
N HIS A 204 -3.26 -1.60 -5.43
CA HIS A 204 -3.16 -0.40 -4.58
C HIS A 204 -2.30 0.67 -5.23
N THR A 205 -2.77 1.92 -5.19
CA THR A 205 -2.07 3.08 -5.75
C THR A 205 -0.64 3.23 -5.21
N TYR A 206 -0.43 2.90 -3.93
CA TYR A 206 0.87 2.96 -3.28
C TYR A 206 1.90 2.07 -3.99
N GLU A 207 1.60 0.79 -4.17
CA GLU A 207 2.50 -0.14 -4.85
C GLU A 207 2.56 0.14 -6.36
N CYS A 208 1.41 0.42 -6.99
CA CYS A 208 1.36 0.75 -8.42
C CYS A 208 2.28 1.93 -8.76
N THR A 209 2.26 2.98 -7.96
CA THR A 209 3.04 4.20 -8.25
C THR A 209 4.48 4.10 -7.76
N LEU A 210 4.70 3.77 -6.49
CA LEU A 210 6.05 3.76 -5.90
C LEU A 210 6.81 2.46 -6.14
N GLY A 211 6.09 1.33 -6.28
CA GLY A 211 6.68 0.02 -6.54
C GLY A 211 6.78 -0.33 -8.02
N MET A 212 6.07 0.38 -8.93
CA MET A 212 6.09 0.07 -10.36
C MET A 212 6.29 1.29 -11.25
N ILE A 213 5.36 2.26 -11.30
CA ILE A 213 5.40 3.35 -12.30
C ILE A 213 6.68 4.19 -12.15
N TYR A 214 6.96 4.66 -10.94
CA TYR A 214 8.11 5.54 -10.72
C TYR A 214 9.45 4.80 -10.92
N PRO A 215 9.72 3.63 -10.29
CA PRO A 215 10.98 2.92 -10.56
C PRO A 215 11.12 2.48 -12.02
N PHE A 216 10.04 2.07 -12.70
CA PHE A 216 10.07 1.77 -14.13
C PHE A 216 10.52 2.97 -14.97
N SER A 217 10.07 4.19 -14.62
CA SER A 217 10.49 5.43 -15.31
C SER A 217 11.98 5.74 -15.15
N ARG A 218 12.67 5.09 -14.20
CA ARG A 218 14.09 5.28 -13.87
C ARG A 218 15.00 4.14 -14.28
N GLY A 219 14.47 3.11 -14.92
CA GLY A 219 15.26 1.97 -15.41
C GLY A 219 15.56 0.91 -14.34
N ALA A 220 14.85 0.95 -13.21
CA ALA A 220 15.04 0.01 -12.10
C ALA A 220 14.51 -1.40 -12.45
N HIS A 221 15.01 -2.41 -11.75
CA HIS A 221 14.57 -3.79 -11.86
C HIS A 221 13.59 -4.15 -10.74
N ILE A 222 12.42 -4.68 -11.08
CA ILE A 222 11.34 -4.98 -10.13
C ILE A 222 11.08 -6.48 -10.09
N PHE A 223 11.24 -7.07 -8.90
CA PHE A 223 10.91 -8.47 -8.64
C PHE A 223 9.54 -8.59 -7.99
N TYR A 224 8.75 -9.56 -8.44
CA TYR A 224 7.44 -9.91 -7.90
C TYR A 224 7.47 -11.26 -7.18
N MET A 225 6.64 -11.36 -6.13
CA MET A 225 6.42 -12.60 -5.38
C MET A 225 5.09 -13.23 -5.75
N ASP A 226 5.03 -14.57 -5.85
CA ASP A 226 3.81 -15.34 -6.10
C ASP A 226 2.98 -15.60 -4.82
N ARG A 227 3.52 -15.23 -3.65
CA ARG A 227 2.97 -15.52 -2.32
C ARG A 227 2.86 -14.27 -1.47
N PRO A 228 1.91 -14.26 -0.51
CA PRO A 228 1.85 -13.19 0.49
C PRO A 228 3.19 -13.03 1.24
N PRO A 229 3.55 -11.81 1.68
CA PRO A 229 4.84 -11.52 2.31
C PRO A 229 4.90 -11.98 3.79
N ILE A 230 4.54 -13.25 4.05
CA ILE A 230 4.74 -13.89 5.35
C ILE A 230 6.23 -14.23 5.53
N ALA A 231 6.69 -14.38 6.78
CA ALA A 231 8.10 -14.55 7.08
C ALA A 231 8.76 -15.73 6.34
N SER A 232 8.05 -16.86 6.17
CA SER A 232 8.54 -18.04 5.47
C SER A 232 8.74 -17.83 3.95
N ALA A 233 8.01 -16.91 3.33
CA ALA A 233 8.15 -16.56 1.92
C ALA A 233 9.09 -15.35 1.73
N LEU A 234 8.99 -14.36 2.62
CA LEU A 234 9.76 -13.11 2.50
C LEU A 234 11.26 -13.31 2.76
N MET A 235 11.64 -14.15 3.74
CA MET A 235 13.06 -14.33 4.07
C MET A 235 13.90 -14.94 2.92
N PRO A 236 13.46 -16.02 2.25
CA PRO A 236 14.13 -16.52 1.04
C PRO A 236 14.19 -15.48 -0.08
N ALA A 237 13.09 -14.78 -0.33
CA ALA A 237 13.02 -13.73 -1.35
C ALA A 237 14.03 -12.60 -1.11
N LEU A 238 14.17 -12.12 0.14
CA LEU A 238 15.16 -11.10 0.51
C LEU A 238 16.60 -11.59 0.30
N ALA A 239 16.86 -12.87 0.59
CA ALA A 239 18.19 -13.44 0.40
C ALA A 239 18.56 -13.60 -1.08
N GLU A 240 17.60 -13.97 -1.93
CA GLU A 240 17.77 -14.15 -3.38
C GLU A 240 17.88 -12.80 -4.10
N VAL A 241 16.88 -11.93 -3.93
CA VAL A 241 16.77 -10.66 -4.64
C VAL A 241 17.75 -9.62 -4.13
N ARG A 242 18.03 -9.59 -2.82
CA ARG A 242 18.83 -8.56 -2.15
C ARG A 242 18.40 -7.15 -2.56
N PRO A 243 17.17 -6.75 -2.30
CA PRO A 243 16.61 -5.50 -2.84
C PRO A 243 17.34 -4.27 -2.29
N THR A 244 17.32 -3.20 -3.09
CA THR A 244 17.75 -1.86 -2.66
C THR A 244 16.58 -1.04 -2.12
N VAL A 245 15.36 -1.33 -2.59
CA VAL A 245 14.13 -0.65 -2.17
C VAL A 245 13.00 -1.65 -1.96
N ILE A 246 12.21 -1.42 -0.93
CA ILE A 246 10.94 -2.12 -0.66
C ILE A 246 9.90 -1.08 -0.24
N ALA A 247 8.74 -1.09 -0.87
CA ALA A 247 7.55 -0.42 -0.38
C ALA A 247 6.79 -1.38 0.56
N SER A 248 6.38 -0.91 1.73
CA SER A 248 5.85 -1.76 2.79
C SER A 248 4.79 -1.03 3.63
N VAL A 249 4.01 -1.81 4.36
CA VAL A 249 3.14 -1.34 5.44
C VAL A 249 3.83 -1.49 6.80
N PRO A 250 3.46 -0.69 7.82
CA PRO A 250 4.03 -0.74 9.17
C PRO A 250 4.11 -2.14 9.76
N LEU A 251 3.04 -2.91 9.64
CA LEU A 251 2.88 -4.23 10.25
C LEU A 251 4.05 -5.20 9.98
N ILE A 252 4.66 -5.15 8.79
CA ILE A 252 5.79 -6.04 8.45
C ILE A 252 6.99 -5.74 9.34
N MET A 253 7.34 -4.46 9.50
CA MET A 253 8.49 -4.06 10.32
C MET A 253 8.19 -4.20 11.81
N GLU A 254 6.97 -3.92 12.23
CA GLU A 254 6.50 -4.13 13.61
C GLU A 254 6.59 -5.60 14.02
N LYS A 255 6.16 -6.53 13.17
CA LYS A 255 6.33 -7.97 13.42
C LYS A 255 7.80 -8.37 13.49
N VAL A 256 8.67 -7.82 12.67
CA VAL A 256 10.11 -8.06 12.76
C VAL A 256 10.67 -7.50 14.07
N TYR A 257 10.32 -6.29 14.45
CA TYR A 257 10.76 -5.68 15.70
C TYR A 257 10.30 -6.47 16.92
N ARG A 258 8.99 -6.74 17.02
CA ARG A 258 8.40 -7.42 18.18
C ARG A 258 8.73 -8.90 18.25
N GLY A 259 8.77 -9.60 17.10
CA GLY A 259 9.01 -11.04 17.05
C GLY A 259 10.50 -11.44 17.14
N LYS A 260 11.42 -10.59 16.69
CA LYS A 260 12.86 -10.96 16.63
C LYS A 260 13.77 -10.01 17.41
N VAL A 261 13.52 -8.70 17.36
CA VAL A 261 14.44 -7.71 17.92
C VAL A 261 14.21 -7.53 19.42
N LEU A 262 12.99 -7.16 19.81
CA LEU A 262 12.64 -6.87 21.19
C LEU A 262 12.87 -8.06 22.16
N PRO A 263 12.53 -9.32 21.83
CA PRO A 263 12.80 -10.46 22.70
C PRO A 263 14.30 -10.66 23.00
N THR A 264 15.18 -10.32 22.05
CA THR A 264 16.62 -10.40 22.25
C THR A 264 17.09 -9.47 23.38
N PHE A 265 16.48 -8.30 23.51
CA PHE A 265 16.78 -7.32 24.55
C PHE A 265 16.09 -7.61 25.89
N GLN A 266 15.09 -8.45 25.89
CA GLN A 266 14.32 -8.87 27.08
C GLN A 266 14.76 -10.22 27.65
N LYS A 267 15.75 -10.90 27.03
CA LYS A 267 16.14 -12.28 27.33
C LYS A 267 16.54 -12.53 28.78
N ASN A 268 17.18 -11.58 29.45
CA ASN A 268 17.61 -11.68 30.84
C ASN A 268 17.60 -10.31 31.55
N SER A 269 17.74 -10.31 32.88
CA SER A 269 17.65 -9.10 33.72
C SER A 269 18.74 -8.07 33.34
N LEU A 270 19.96 -8.52 33.03
CA LEU A 270 21.05 -7.65 32.63
C LEU A 270 20.74 -6.91 31.33
N MET A 271 20.27 -7.63 30.31
CA MET A 271 19.88 -7.04 29.02
C MET A 271 18.72 -6.05 29.18
N ARG A 272 17.71 -6.39 30.02
CA ARG A 272 16.61 -5.46 30.32
C ARG A 272 17.11 -4.18 30.98
N THR A 273 18.03 -4.28 31.93
CA THR A 273 18.63 -3.09 32.59
C THR A 273 19.41 -2.25 31.59
N LEU A 274 20.25 -2.86 30.75
CA LEU A 274 20.98 -2.16 29.72
C LEU A 274 20.07 -1.50 28.68
N TYR A 275 18.97 -2.17 28.32
CA TYR A 275 17.98 -1.63 27.40
C TYR A 275 17.21 -0.43 27.97
N GLY A 276 17.03 -0.38 29.29
CA GLY A 276 16.41 0.76 29.99
C GLY A 276 17.22 2.07 29.94
N TRP A 277 18.55 2.00 29.71
CA TRP A 277 19.38 3.19 29.62
C TRP A 277 19.51 3.69 28.17
N GLY A 278 19.19 4.96 27.93
CA GLY A 278 19.09 5.51 26.58
C GLY A 278 20.35 5.39 25.72
N TRP A 279 21.55 5.52 26.31
CA TRP A 279 22.82 5.39 25.55
C TRP A 279 23.15 3.94 25.20
N SER A 280 22.91 2.99 26.12
CA SER A 280 23.16 1.56 25.86
C SER A 280 22.08 0.98 24.93
N ARG A 281 20.82 1.40 25.05
CA ARG A 281 19.77 1.06 24.09
C ARG A 281 20.17 1.45 22.66
N LYS A 282 20.65 2.69 22.44
CA LYS A 282 21.13 3.12 21.11
C LYS A 282 22.26 2.25 20.57
N LEU A 283 23.18 1.81 21.44
CA LEU A 283 24.25 0.90 21.03
C LEU A 283 23.71 -0.48 20.65
N LEU A 284 22.80 -1.03 21.46
CA LEU A 284 22.13 -2.30 21.18
C LEU A 284 21.32 -2.22 19.87
N HIS A 285 20.59 -1.12 19.65
CA HIS A 285 19.86 -0.89 18.41
C HIS A 285 20.79 -0.83 17.19
N LYS A 286 21.95 -0.18 17.28
CA LYS A 286 22.95 -0.17 16.19
C LYS A 286 23.47 -1.57 15.86
N VAL A 287 23.69 -2.42 16.86
CA VAL A 287 24.15 -3.81 16.63
C VAL A 287 23.03 -4.62 15.95
N ALA A 288 21.80 -4.55 16.48
CA ALA A 288 20.66 -5.22 15.87
C ALA A 288 20.35 -4.70 14.46
N GLY A 289 20.51 -3.40 14.22
CA GLY A 289 20.34 -2.77 12.92
C GLY A 289 21.30 -3.29 11.85
N LYS A 290 22.55 -3.59 12.22
CA LYS A 290 23.50 -4.24 11.30
C LYS A 290 23.03 -5.63 10.88
N GLN A 291 22.49 -6.41 11.83
CA GLN A 291 21.92 -7.72 11.53
C GLN A 291 20.66 -7.60 10.67
N LEU A 292 19.79 -6.64 10.99
CA LEU A 292 18.58 -6.35 10.19
C LEU A 292 18.93 -5.96 8.76
N LYS A 293 19.91 -5.05 8.55
CA LYS A 293 20.40 -4.70 7.21
C LYS A 293 20.89 -5.92 6.44
N LYS A 294 21.63 -6.81 7.09
CA LYS A 294 22.10 -8.05 6.48
C LYS A 294 20.93 -8.98 6.10
N LEU A 295 19.93 -9.08 6.97
CA LEU A 295 18.72 -9.87 6.72
C LEU A 295 17.95 -9.39 5.49
N PHE A 296 17.90 -8.07 5.29
CA PHE A 296 17.29 -7.42 4.12
C PHE A 296 18.23 -7.36 2.89
N GLY A 297 19.21 -8.25 2.78
CA GLY A 297 20.09 -8.38 1.60
C GLY A 297 21.35 -7.50 1.62
N GLY A 298 21.54 -6.65 2.62
CA GLY A 298 22.78 -5.90 2.90
C GLY A 298 22.99 -4.65 2.05
N ARG A 299 22.14 -4.34 1.05
CA ARG A 299 22.30 -3.19 0.15
C ARG A 299 21.06 -2.28 0.11
N MET A 300 20.18 -2.38 1.12
CA MET A 300 18.98 -1.55 1.24
C MET A 300 19.34 -0.07 1.25
N ARG A 301 18.70 0.70 0.36
CA ARG A 301 18.74 2.17 0.27
C ARG A 301 17.52 2.81 0.90
N LEU A 302 16.35 2.17 0.72
CA LEU A 302 15.09 2.64 1.29
C LEU A 302 14.14 1.48 1.60
N PHE A 303 13.64 1.47 2.81
CA PHE A 303 12.45 0.72 3.22
C PHE A 303 11.33 1.74 3.44
N ALA A 304 10.49 1.95 2.43
CA ALA A 304 9.41 2.92 2.47
C ALA A 304 8.23 2.35 3.26
N ILE A 305 7.72 3.09 4.23
CA ILE A 305 6.61 2.69 5.10
C ILE A 305 5.46 3.68 4.90
N GLY A 306 4.27 3.15 4.62
CA GLY A 306 3.07 3.95 4.42
C GLY A 306 1.79 3.14 4.57
N GLY A 307 0.64 3.79 4.45
CA GLY A 307 -0.68 3.16 4.44
C GLY A 307 -1.39 3.12 5.80
N SER A 308 -0.68 3.15 6.92
CA SER A 308 -1.26 3.25 8.27
C SER A 308 -0.28 3.88 9.25
N LYS A 309 -0.73 4.15 10.48
CA LYS A 309 0.12 4.66 11.56
C LYS A 309 1.22 3.63 11.89
N PHE A 310 2.43 4.11 12.10
CA PHE A 310 3.58 3.27 12.45
C PHE A 310 3.84 3.31 13.96
N ASP A 311 4.05 2.15 14.57
CA ASP A 311 4.37 2.02 15.99
C ASP A 311 5.62 2.81 16.36
N THR A 312 5.49 3.69 17.35
CA THR A 312 6.55 4.64 17.72
C THR A 312 7.80 3.98 18.31
N GLU A 313 7.68 2.81 18.95
CA GLU A 313 8.82 2.07 19.48
C GLU A 313 9.57 1.34 18.37
N ALA A 314 8.86 0.75 17.40
CA ALA A 314 9.46 0.16 16.21
C ALA A 314 10.15 1.23 15.36
N GLU A 315 9.54 2.40 15.20
CA GLU A 315 10.11 3.53 14.50
C GLU A 315 11.39 4.04 15.19
N ARG A 316 11.35 4.20 16.52
CA ARG A 316 12.52 4.57 17.34
C ARG A 316 13.66 3.58 17.17
N PHE A 317 13.35 2.28 17.13
CA PHE A 317 14.34 1.25 16.86
C PHE A 317 15.01 1.47 15.51
N LEU A 318 14.25 1.65 14.41
CA LEU A 318 14.81 1.86 13.07
C LEU A 318 15.69 3.11 13.02
N LEU A 319 15.24 4.21 13.63
CA LEU A 319 15.98 5.48 13.68
C LEU A 319 17.30 5.32 14.45
N GLU A 320 17.28 4.78 15.68
CA GLU A 320 18.46 4.57 16.50
C GLU A 320 19.42 3.51 15.92
N ALA A 321 18.88 2.50 15.22
CA ALA A 321 19.62 1.48 14.49
C ALA A 321 20.31 2.02 13.23
N GLY A 322 19.93 3.20 12.74
CA GLY A 322 20.36 3.75 11.47
C GLY A 322 19.95 2.88 10.29
N PHE A 323 18.77 2.24 10.39
CA PHE A 323 18.19 1.49 9.27
C PHE A 323 17.67 2.47 8.22
N PRO A 324 17.88 2.23 6.90
CA PRO A 324 17.46 3.16 5.86
C PRO A 324 15.95 3.03 5.62
N TYR A 325 15.15 3.81 6.32
CA TYR A 325 13.71 3.84 6.15
C TYR A 325 13.20 5.24 5.84
N GLY A 326 11.98 5.29 5.33
CA GLY A 326 11.23 6.52 5.12
C GLY A 326 9.77 6.30 5.45
N ILE A 327 9.10 7.38 5.84
CA ILE A 327 7.66 7.41 6.10
C ILE A 327 7.00 8.23 5.00
N GLY A 328 5.87 7.72 4.47
CA GLY A 328 5.06 8.40 3.48
C GLY A 328 3.59 8.51 3.90
N TYR A 329 2.97 9.62 3.55
CA TYR A 329 1.54 9.87 3.74
C TYR A 329 0.88 10.26 2.43
N GLY A 330 -0.29 9.68 2.22
CA GLY A 330 -1.15 9.97 1.08
C GLY A 330 -2.32 9.01 1.01
N LEU A 331 -3.14 9.18 -0.01
CA LEU A 331 -4.38 8.47 -0.22
C LEU A 331 -4.49 8.03 -1.69
N THR A 332 -5.40 7.12 -1.97
CA THR A 332 -5.72 6.75 -3.36
C THR A 332 -6.11 7.99 -4.17
N GLU A 333 -6.85 8.90 -3.57
CA GLU A 333 -7.32 10.15 -4.14
C GLU A 333 -6.19 11.15 -4.47
N THR A 334 -4.97 10.88 -4.01
CA THR A 334 -3.79 11.74 -4.27
C THR A 334 -2.66 11.02 -5.03
N ALA A 335 -2.89 9.85 -5.59
CA ALA A 335 -2.11 9.06 -6.55
C ALA A 335 -0.69 8.56 -6.17
N PRO A 336 -0.21 8.23 -4.97
CA PRO A 336 -0.84 8.47 -3.67
C PRO A 336 -0.18 9.58 -2.83
N LEU A 337 1.14 9.86 -3.00
CA LEU A 337 2.01 10.50 -2.00
C LEU A 337 1.87 12.02 -1.99
N ILE A 338 1.64 12.61 -0.81
CA ILE A 338 1.57 14.06 -0.61
C ILE A 338 2.54 14.60 0.44
N ALA A 339 2.99 13.75 1.37
CA ALA A 339 3.98 14.11 2.37
C ALA A 339 4.91 12.93 2.65
N GLY A 340 6.13 13.21 3.10
CA GLY A 340 7.09 12.15 3.41
C GLY A 340 8.38 12.66 4.03
N ALA A 341 9.11 11.74 4.68
CA ALA A 341 10.44 11.96 5.21
C ALA A 341 11.32 10.72 5.03
N VAL A 342 12.59 10.91 4.69
CA VAL A 342 13.56 9.83 4.49
C VAL A 342 14.86 10.17 5.24
N GLY A 343 15.48 9.17 5.84
CA GLY A 343 16.78 9.29 6.49
C GLY A 343 16.80 10.33 7.62
N ASN A 344 17.65 11.34 7.53
CA ASN A 344 17.81 12.38 8.57
C ASN A 344 16.60 13.32 8.72
N MET A 345 15.66 13.29 7.75
CA MET A 345 14.44 14.09 7.82
C MET A 345 13.36 13.42 8.66
N VAL A 346 13.50 12.13 8.96
CA VAL A 346 12.47 11.41 9.73
C VAL A 346 12.40 11.93 11.17
N ARG A 347 11.16 12.11 11.66
CA ARG A 347 10.84 12.40 13.07
C ARG A 347 9.79 11.42 13.54
N ILE A 348 10.05 10.81 14.67
CA ILE A 348 9.15 9.79 15.26
C ILE A 348 7.73 10.31 15.37
N GLY A 349 6.79 9.53 14.85
CA GLY A 349 5.36 9.83 14.85
C GLY A 349 4.90 10.86 13.81
N SER A 350 5.82 11.43 13.01
CA SER A 350 5.49 12.35 11.92
C SER A 350 5.50 11.65 10.57
N THR A 351 4.60 12.05 9.69
CA THR A 351 4.60 11.61 8.28
C THR A 351 5.54 12.43 7.39
N GLY A 352 6.29 13.37 7.95
CA GLY A 352 7.16 14.28 7.23
C GLY A 352 6.48 15.59 6.79
N PRO A 353 7.23 16.48 6.12
CA PRO A 353 6.68 17.68 5.49
C PRO A 353 5.97 17.35 4.17
N SER A 354 5.17 18.30 3.66
CA SER A 354 4.58 18.21 2.32
C SER A 354 5.65 18.07 1.23
N LEU A 355 5.35 17.30 0.18
CA LEU A 355 6.23 17.18 -0.98
C LEU A 355 6.27 18.48 -1.79
N PRO A 356 7.31 18.70 -2.62
CA PRO A 356 7.34 19.80 -3.57
C PRO A 356 6.08 19.81 -4.46
N ALA A 357 5.58 21.01 -4.76
CA ALA A 357 4.32 21.24 -5.48
C ALA A 357 3.03 20.78 -4.77
N VAL A 358 3.14 20.25 -3.55
CA VAL A 358 1.99 19.93 -2.69
C VAL A 358 1.87 21.00 -1.60
N LYS A 359 0.68 21.57 -1.47
CA LYS A 359 0.35 22.46 -0.36
C LYS A 359 -0.57 21.72 0.60
N ILE A 360 -0.30 21.81 1.90
CA ILE A 360 -1.11 21.21 2.96
C ILE A 360 -1.44 22.30 3.97
N ARG A 361 -2.68 22.36 4.41
CA ARG A 361 -3.15 23.20 5.51
C ARG A 361 -4.10 22.42 6.40
N LEU A 362 -4.44 23.00 7.52
CA LEU A 362 -5.48 22.49 8.42
C LEU A 362 -6.74 23.32 8.27
N ASP A 363 -7.88 22.65 8.12
CA ASP A 363 -9.21 23.24 8.17
C ASP A 363 -9.89 22.88 9.50
N ASN A 364 -10.84 23.74 9.94
CA ASN A 364 -11.62 23.53 11.17
C ASN A 364 -10.73 23.32 12.42
N ILE A 365 -9.72 24.16 12.59
CA ILE A 365 -8.74 24.02 13.67
C ILE A 365 -9.40 24.22 15.04
N ASN A 366 -9.28 23.21 15.90
CA ASN A 366 -9.64 23.32 17.31
C ASN A 366 -8.64 24.24 18.02
N PRO A 367 -9.10 25.32 18.66
CA PRO A 367 -8.21 26.32 19.27
C PRO A 367 -7.40 25.81 20.47
N GLU A 368 -7.88 24.77 21.15
CA GLU A 368 -7.22 24.18 22.32
C GLU A 368 -6.16 23.17 21.92
N THR A 369 -6.53 22.22 21.04
CA THR A 369 -5.65 21.11 20.64
C THR A 369 -4.75 21.46 19.47
N LYS A 370 -5.03 22.54 18.73
CA LYS A 370 -4.36 22.95 17.47
C LYS A 370 -4.48 21.90 16.37
N GLN A 371 -5.39 20.95 16.48
CA GLN A 371 -5.68 19.93 15.50
C GLN A 371 -6.78 20.41 14.55
N GLY A 372 -6.71 19.97 13.31
CA GLY A 372 -7.70 20.25 12.28
C GLY A 372 -7.72 19.17 11.21
N GLU A 373 -8.69 19.23 10.32
CA GLU A 373 -8.72 18.37 9.14
C GLU A 373 -7.56 18.72 8.20
N ILE A 374 -6.78 17.73 7.82
CA ILE A 374 -5.71 17.91 6.83
C ILE A 374 -6.37 18.05 5.46
N VAL A 375 -6.11 19.17 4.78
CA VAL A 375 -6.56 19.39 3.41
C VAL A 375 -5.36 19.65 2.50
N ALA A 376 -5.41 19.15 1.27
CA ALA A 376 -4.29 19.17 0.34
C ALA A 376 -4.66 19.80 -1.00
N LEU A 377 -3.73 20.57 -1.56
CA LEU A 377 -3.78 21.04 -2.95
C LEU A 377 -2.55 20.45 -3.67
N THR A 378 -2.79 19.54 -4.60
CA THR A 378 -1.75 18.74 -5.25
C THR A 378 -2.07 18.53 -6.73
N PRO A 379 -1.06 18.50 -7.62
CA PRO A 379 -1.26 18.15 -9.03
C PRO A 379 -1.63 16.67 -9.22
N CYS A 380 -1.47 15.84 -8.17
CA CYS A 380 -1.76 14.41 -8.20
C CYS A 380 -3.18 14.08 -7.69
N CYS A 381 -4.04 15.09 -7.54
CA CYS A 381 -5.40 14.89 -7.02
C CYS A 381 -6.28 14.16 -8.03
N MET A 382 -7.21 13.36 -7.51
CA MET A 382 -8.24 12.70 -8.31
C MET A 382 -9.12 13.70 -9.04
N GLN A 383 -9.73 13.28 -10.14
CA GLN A 383 -10.78 14.04 -10.83
C GLN A 383 -12.13 13.98 -10.09
N GLY A 384 -12.30 13.01 -9.19
CA GLY A 384 -13.50 12.78 -8.41
C GLY A 384 -13.80 11.29 -8.26
N TYR A 385 -14.98 10.98 -7.74
CA TYR A 385 -15.47 9.61 -7.62
C TYR A 385 -16.36 9.26 -8.82
N TYR A 386 -16.05 8.15 -9.47
CA TYR A 386 -16.78 7.71 -10.67
C TYR A 386 -18.26 7.54 -10.39
N ARG A 387 -19.10 8.24 -11.19
CA ARG A 387 -20.57 8.26 -11.06
C ARG A 387 -21.10 8.62 -9.66
N ASN A 388 -20.35 9.47 -8.94
CA ASN A 388 -20.77 9.94 -7.62
C ASN A 388 -20.39 11.42 -7.42
N GLU A 389 -21.20 12.29 -8.02
CA GLU A 389 -21.00 13.75 -7.98
C GLU A 389 -21.15 14.31 -6.56
N GLU A 390 -22.08 13.76 -5.76
CA GLU A 390 -22.31 14.17 -4.38
C GLU A 390 -21.05 13.93 -3.51
N ALA A 391 -20.51 12.69 -3.57
CA ALA A 391 -19.29 12.36 -2.87
C ALA A 391 -18.08 13.16 -3.40
N THR A 392 -18.02 13.43 -4.70
CA THR A 392 -16.99 14.26 -5.32
C THR A 392 -17.06 15.69 -4.77
N LYS A 393 -18.22 16.31 -4.77
CA LYS A 393 -18.40 17.66 -4.22
C LYS A 393 -18.04 17.74 -2.74
N ALA A 394 -18.43 16.74 -1.96
CA ALA A 394 -18.12 16.65 -0.53
C ALA A 394 -16.62 16.45 -0.24
N ALA A 395 -15.86 15.91 -1.20
CA ALA A 395 -14.42 15.65 -1.06
C ALA A 395 -13.55 16.92 -1.24
N PHE A 396 -14.13 18.04 -1.66
CA PHE A 396 -13.40 19.29 -1.86
C PHE A 396 -13.96 20.43 -1.01
N THR A 397 -13.10 21.33 -0.62
CA THR A 397 -13.50 22.62 -0.03
C THR A 397 -14.03 23.56 -1.11
N GLU A 398 -14.72 24.65 -0.72
CA GLU A 398 -15.23 25.64 -1.66
C GLU A 398 -14.11 26.31 -2.50
N ASP A 399 -12.91 26.43 -1.96
CA ASP A 399 -11.71 26.94 -2.63
C ASP A 399 -10.85 25.85 -3.31
N GLY A 400 -11.39 24.64 -3.48
CA GLY A 400 -10.84 23.57 -4.32
C GLY A 400 -9.75 22.71 -3.68
N TRP A 401 -9.58 22.72 -2.35
CA TRP A 401 -8.66 21.82 -1.67
C TRP A 401 -9.32 20.47 -1.41
N PHE A 402 -8.56 19.40 -1.60
CA PHE A 402 -9.02 18.05 -1.32
C PHE A 402 -9.04 17.80 0.21
N ARG A 403 -10.19 17.34 0.69
CA ARG A 403 -10.39 16.93 2.10
C ARG A 403 -9.92 15.50 2.29
N THR A 404 -8.85 15.31 3.05
CA THR A 404 -8.32 13.96 3.27
C THR A 404 -9.21 13.13 4.21
N GLY A 405 -10.02 13.78 5.03
CA GLY A 405 -10.75 13.15 6.12
C GLY A 405 -9.85 12.70 7.29
N ASP A 406 -8.58 13.05 7.27
CA ASP A 406 -7.63 12.80 8.34
C ASP A 406 -7.52 14.01 9.27
N LEU A 407 -7.54 13.77 10.56
CA LEU A 407 -7.27 14.76 11.58
C LEU A 407 -5.78 14.76 11.93
N GLY A 408 -5.21 15.95 12.14
CA GLY A 408 -3.81 16.07 12.50
C GLY A 408 -3.41 17.46 12.93
N TYR A 409 -2.12 17.65 13.13
CA TYR A 409 -1.52 18.96 13.35
C TYR A 409 -0.21 19.09 12.57
N ILE A 410 0.21 20.35 12.38
CA ILE A 410 1.47 20.69 11.70
C ILE A 410 2.31 21.47 12.70
N ASP A 411 3.55 21.02 12.93
CA ASP A 411 4.46 21.74 13.83
C ASP A 411 5.05 23.00 13.18
N ASP A 412 5.71 23.83 13.99
CA ASP A 412 6.33 25.10 13.55
C ASP A 412 7.37 24.94 12.43
N LYS A 413 7.82 23.72 12.16
CA LYS A 413 8.80 23.39 11.12
C LYS A 413 8.16 22.72 9.91
N GLY A 414 6.83 22.61 9.87
CA GLY A 414 6.06 22.06 8.79
C GLY A 414 5.95 20.54 8.75
N TRP A 415 6.30 19.83 9.86
CA TRP A 415 6.07 18.38 9.95
C TRP A 415 4.63 18.08 10.30
N ILE A 416 4.07 17.11 9.59
CA ILE A 416 2.68 16.70 9.70
C ILE A 416 2.58 15.49 10.62
N TYR A 417 1.64 15.54 11.56
CA TYR A 417 1.34 14.48 12.50
C TYR A 417 -0.13 14.11 12.40
N ILE A 418 -0.40 12.88 11.97
CA ILE A 418 -1.77 12.35 11.84
C ILE A 418 -2.21 11.80 13.20
N LYS A 419 -3.45 12.10 13.59
CA LYS A 419 -4.07 11.63 14.84
C LYS A 419 -5.07 10.50 14.61
N GLY A 420 -5.81 10.53 13.51
CA GLY A 420 -6.79 9.52 13.16
C GLY A 420 -7.70 9.98 12.02
N ARG A 421 -8.71 9.18 11.72
CA ARG A 421 -9.74 9.48 10.74
C ARG A 421 -10.89 10.22 11.36
N LEU A 422 -11.34 11.33 10.76
CA LEU A 422 -12.50 12.08 11.22
C LEU A 422 -13.78 11.22 11.33
N LYS A 423 -13.95 10.30 10.39
CA LYS A 423 -15.11 9.39 10.38
C LYS A 423 -15.07 8.31 11.44
N ASN A 424 -13.89 7.95 11.92
CA ASN A 424 -13.70 6.93 12.93
C ASN A 424 -13.68 7.52 14.35
N MET A 425 -13.58 8.86 14.46
CA MET A 425 -13.55 9.53 15.74
C MET A 425 -14.84 9.27 16.52
N ILE A 426 -14.71 8.76 17.72
CA ILE A 426 -15.80 8.48 18.64
C ILE A 426 -15.88 9.65 19.63
N VAL A 427 -17.09 10.14 19.84
CA VAL A 427 -17.31 11.18 20.88
C VAL A 427 -17.70 10.48 22.17
N GLY A 428 -16.79 10.53 23.14
CA GLY A 428 -17.03 9.92 24.46
C GLY A 428 -18.15 10.60 25.25
N PRO A 429 -18.62 9.95 26.33
CA PRO A 429 -19.75 10.43 27.12
C PRO A 429 -19.55 11.83 27.72
N SER A 430 -18.31 12.25 27.94
CA SER A 430 -17.95 13.58 28.47
C SER A 430 -17.69 14.61 27.35
N GLY A 431 -17.90 14.22 26.07
CA GLY A 431 -17.65 15.09 24.93
C GLY A 431 -16.18 15.08 24.45
N GLU A 432 -15.34 14.20 24.98
CA GLU A 432 -13.96 14.00 24.56
C GLU A 432 -13.91 13.25 23.23
N ASN A 433 -12.94 13.62 22.39
CA ASN A 433 -12.65 12.91 21.15
C ASN A 433 -11.77 11.70 21.43
N ILE A 434 -12.27 10.53 21.13
CA ILE A 434 -11.58 9.25 21.23
C ILE A 434 -11.17 8.83 19.82
N TYR A 435 -9.89 8.54 19.65
CA TYR A 435 -9.33 8.05 18.39
C TYR A 435 -9.12 6.53 18.49
N PRO A 436 -9.93 5.72 17.80
CA PRO A 436 -9.78 4.26 17.80
C PRO A 436 -8.35 3.79 17.52
N GLU A 437 -7.68 4.46 16.60
CA GLU A 437 -6.32 4.14 16.18
C GLU A 437 -5.29 4.25 17.31
N ASP A 438 -5.48 5.15 18.29
CA ASP A 438 -4.59 5.27 19.45
C ASP A 438 -4.76 4.08 20.41
N ILE A 439 -5.98 3.58 20.56
CA ILE A 439 -6.29 2.40 21.38
C ILE A 439 -5.81 1.14 20.66
N GLU A 440 -6.07 1.02 19.37
CA GLU A 440 -5.60 -0.08 18.52
C GLU A 440 -4.09 -0.19 18.56
N GLU A 441 -3.34 0.92 18.53
CA GLU A 441 -1.88 0.91 18.67
C GLU A 441 -1.45 0.24 19.98
N VAL A 442 -2.11 0.56 21.11
CA VAL A 442 -1.82 -0.05 22.40
C VAL A 442 -2.17 -1.54 22.40
N LEU A 443 -3.34 -1.92 21.89
CA LEU A 443 -3.77 -3.32 21.81
C LEU A 443 -2.85 -4.13 20.89
N ASN A 444 -2.56 -3.62 19.70
CA ASN A 444 -1.67 -4.24 18.72
C ASN A 444 -0.21 -4.26 19.21
N SER A 445 0.14 -3.51 20.27
CA SER A 445 1.44 -3.62 20.93
C SER A 445 1.64 -4.94 21.68
N ASN A 446 0.59 -5.65 22.02
CA ASN A 446 0.70 -6.96 22.67
C ASN A 446 1.09 -8.04 21.66
N LYS A 447 2.09 -8.87 22.01
CA LYS A 447 2.61 -9.93 21.13
C LYS A 447 1.58 -11.00 20.73
N LEU A 448 0.50 -11.14 21.50
CA LEU A 448 -0.57 -12.12 21.25
C LEU A 448 -1.66 -11.57 20.34
N VAL A 449 -1.64 -10.27 20.05
CA VAL A 449 -2.60 -9.59 19.18
C VAL A 449 -2.03 -9.52 17.78
N ALA A 450 -2.72 -10.09 16.80
CA ALA A 450 -2.39 -9.96 15.38
C ALA A 450 -2.93 -8.64 14.83
N GLU A 451 -4.16 -8.29 15.21
CA GLU A 451 -4.87 -7.09 14.77
C GLU A 451 -6.01 -6.78 15.74
N SER A 452 -6.33 -5.50 15.91
CA SER A 452 -7.52 -5.07 16.64
C SER A 452 -8.26 -3.98 15.88
N VAL A 453 -9.57 -3.90 16.09
CA VAL A 453 -10.45 -2.84 15.61
C VAL A 453 -11.25 -2.32 16.78
N VAL A 454 -11.18 -1.01 17.03
CA VAL A 454 -11.95 -0.34 18.08
C VAL A 454 -13.12 0.39 17.46
N THR A 455 -14.30 0.17 18.01
CA THR A 455 -15.56 0.77 17.55
C THR A 455 -16.44 1.16 18.73
N GLU A 456 -17.54 1.82 18.45
CA GLU A 456 -18.60 2.09 19.43
C GLU A 456 -19.82 1.26 19.10
N GLU A 457 -20.41 0.66 20.13
CA GLU A 457 -21.71 -0.01 20.05
C GLU A 457 -22.50 0.32 21.34
N ASP A 458 -23.72 0.83 21.19
CA ASP A 458 -24.59 1.23 22.29
C ASP A 458 -23.93 2.19 23.31
N GLY A 459 -23.14 3.15 22.85
CA GLY A 459 -22.44 4.14 23.70
C GLY A 459 -21.26 3.57 24.48
N LYS A 460 -20.78 2.36 24.12
CA LYS A 460 -19.62 1.72 24.75
C LYS A 460 -18.52 1.48 23.71
N LEU A 461 -17.29 1.73 24.12
CA LEU A 461 -16.14 1.32 23.34
C LEU A 461 -16.01 -0.20 23.36
N ILE A 462 -15.89 -0.77 22.16
CA ILE A 462 -15.69 -2.20 21.97
C ILE A 462 -14.41 -2.39 21.14
N ALA A 463 -13.53 -3.27 21.60
CA ALA A 463 -12.38 -3.72 20.83
C ALA A 463 -12.61 -5.15 20.32
N LEU A 464 -12.63 -5.31 19.01
CA LEU A 464 -12.57 -6.60 18.35
C LEU A 464 -11.11 -6.98 18.19
N VAL A 465 -10.68 -8.07 18.80
CA VAL A 465 -9.26 -8.48 18.80
C VAL A 465 -9.10 -9.80 18.08
N HIS A 466 -8.28 -9.79 17.04
CA HIS A 466 -7.80 -10.99 16.37
C HIS A 466 -6.46 -11.40 16.98
N PHE A 467 -6.40 -12.59 17.58
CA PHE A 467 -5.18 -13.09 18.20
C PHE A 467 -4.25 -13.74 17.18
N ASP A 468 -2.94 -13.57 17.36
CA ASP A 468 -1.92 -14.32 16.62
C ASP A 468 -1.89 -15.77 17.12
N THR A 469 -2.42 -16.68 16.32
CA THR A 469 -2.54 -18.12 16.68
C THR A 469 -1.18 -18.76 16.93
N THR A 470 -0.14 -18.37 16.17
CA THR A 470 1.23 -18.87 16.35
C THR A 470 1.81 -18.41 17.68
N ALA A 471 1.65 -17.12 17.99
CA ALA A 471 2.11 -16.57 19.27
C ALA A 471 1.34 -17.14 20.46
N LEU A 472 0.05 -17.43 20.29
CA LEU A 472 -0.75 -18.14 21.30
C LEU A 472 -0.30 -19.58 21.52
N GLU A 473 -0.01 -20.31 20.43
CA GLU A 473 0.52 -21.68 20.52
C GLU A 473 1.88 -21.72 21.21
N GLU A 474 2.80 -20.81 20.84
CA GLU A 474 4.11 -20.66 21.50
C GLU A 474 3.96 -20.33 23.00
N ALA A 475 3.08 -19.40 23.33
CA ALA A 475 2.80 -19.04 24.72
C ALA A 475 2.16 -20.19 25.49
N TYR A 476 1.29 -20.98 24.85
CA TYR A 476 0.68 -22.17 25.42
C TYR A 476 1.71 -23.26 25.68
N ASP A 477 2.60 -23.54 24.73
CA ASP A 477 3.65 -24.54 24.86
C ASP A 477 4.67 -24.15 25.95
N GLU A 478 5.05 -22.87 26.01
CA GLU A 478 5.89 -22.34 27.09
C GLU A 478 5.21 -22.46 28.46
N PHE A 479 3.91 -22.20 28.52
CA PHE A 479 3.11 -22.32 29.74
C PHE A 479 2.95 -23.80 30.15
N LYS A 480 2.64 -24.69 29.19
CA LYS A 480 2.52 -26.12 29.41
C LYS A 480 3.83 -26.79 29.86
N PHE A 481 4.95 -26.28 29.35
CA PHE A 481 6.29 -26.74 29.78
C PHE A 481 6.64 -26.27 31.20
N LYS A 482 6.17 -25.07 31.61
CA LYS A 482 6.42 -24.53 32.96
C LYS A 482 5.50 -25.12 34.04
N MET A 483 4.33 -25.61 33.68
CA MET A 483 3.35 -26.18 34.61
C MET A 483 2.53 -27.29 33.91
N SER A 484 2.32 -28.42 34.50
CA SER A 484 1.37 -29.47 34.04
C SER A 484 -0.07 -29.01 34.29
N VAL A 485 -0.66 -28.24 33.37
CA VAL A 485 -1.89 -27.50 33.64
C VAL A 485 -3.04 -27.92 32.75
N SER A 486 -4.27 -27.89 33.33
CA SER A 486 -5.54 -28.25 32.69
C SER A 486 -6.09 -27.16 31.75
N LYS A 487 -7.02 -27.54 30.85
CA LYS A 487 -7.71 -26.68 29.89
C LYS A 487 -8.44 -25.50 30.56
N GLU A 488 -8.90 -25.66 31.80
CA GLU A 488 -9.60 -24.66 32.61
C GLU A 488 -8.68 -23.48 33.04
N GLN A 489 -7.41 -23.80 33.34
CA GLN A 489 -6.43 -22.76 33.71
C GLN A 489 -5.96 -21.96 32.50
N LEU A 490 -6.04 -22.48 31.29
CA LEU A 490 -5.80 -21.75 30.06
C LEU A 490 -6.90 -20.70 29.83
N GLN A 491 -8.13 -21.09 30.07
CA GLN A 491 -9.28 -20.20 29.95
C GLN A 491 -9.22 -19.03 30.95
N GLN A 492 -8.82 -19.32 32.19
CA GLN A 492 -8.56 -18.30 33.21
C GLN A 492 -7.42 -17.34 32.79
N LYS A 493 -6.36 -17.84 32.17
CA LYS A 493 -5.23 -17.02 31.69
C LYS A 493 -5.63 -16.15 30.49
N MET A 494 -6.47 -16.66 29.60
CA MET A 494 -7.04 -15.87 28.51
C MET A 494 -7.93 -14.73 29.04
N GLU A 495 -8.73 -15.01 30.09
CA GLU A 495 -9.55 -13.99 30.76
C GLU A 495 -8.68 -12.95 31.52
N GLU A 496 -7.54 -13.35 32.10
CA GLU A 496 -6.56 -12.43 32.70
C GLU A 496 -5.94 -11.53 31.62
N ILE A 497 -5.48 -12.12 30.51
CA ILE A 497 -4.92 -11.34 29.38
C ILE A 497 -5.96 -10.37 28.81
N GLN A 498 -7.21 -10.80 28.70
CA GLN A 498 -8.31 -9.96 28.26
C GLN A 498 -8.58 -8.80 29.24
N LYS A 499 -8.44 -9.03 30.56
CA LYS A 499 -8.53 -7.97 31.57
C LYS A 499 -7.36 -6.99 31.53
N ASP A 500 -6.14 -7.50 31.30
CA ASP A 500 -4.94 -6.67 31.19
C ASP A 500 -4.94 -5.80 29.93
N LEU A 501 -5.67 -6.22 28.88
CA LEU A 501 -5.85 -5.46 27.65
C LEU A 501 -6.96 -4.38 27.76
N VAL A 502 -7.84 -4.47 28.78
CA VAL A 502 -8.99 -3.57 28.97
C VAL A 502 -8.70 -2.48 30.05
N ASN A 503 -7.66 -2.64 30.84
CA ASN A 503 -7.18 -1.64 31.81
C ASN A 503 -5.98 -0.87 31.24
#